data_e279631f43093697c3a619cb96cec908
#
_entry.id   e279631f43093697c3a619cb96cec908
#
_cell.length_a   1.000
_cell.length_b   1.000
_cell.length_c   1.000
_cell.angle_alpha   90.00
_cell.angle_beta   90.00
_cell.angle_gamma   90.00
#
_symmetry.space_group_name_H-M   'P 1'
#
loop_
_entity.id
_entity.type
_entity.pdbx_description
1 polymer ?
#
loop_
_entity_poly.entity_id
_entity_poly.type
_entity_poly.pdbx_seq_one_letter_code
_entity_poly.pdbx_strand_id
1 'polypeptide(L)'
;MIGLGTIINCGSVLAGASVGMLLKNGLSKRFEDTIRQGIGLCTMFIGIGGALSGLLTLENGQLSTQHTMLLILSLALGALIGEALNIEKHLEDFGIFCQDRLKSQGDSHFVEGFVSFSLLICIGAMAIVGSLQDGLSGDASLLIAKAIIDGIAAVVFAASLGKGVFLSILPLGVYQGGLTLLARFIRPWMTDELIAQMSCVGSVLIFAVSLNMIRKDKIKVGNLLPAVFLPVVFYLLSRFFPVFATL
;
A
#
# COMPACT_ATOMS: atom_id res chain seq x y z
N MET A 1 -3.60 8.70 -23.26
CA MET A 1 -2.89 7.43 -23.57
C MET A 1 -3.11 6.51 -22.39
N ILE A 2 -3.74 5.37 -22.57
CA ILE A 2 -4.02 4.41 -21.48
C ILE A 2 -2.69 3.92 -20.89
N GLY A 3 -2.57 3.91 -19.56
CA GLY A 3 -1.37 3.49 -18.83
C GLY A 3 -0.33 4.61 -18.61
N LEU A 4 -0.59 5.82 -19.12
CA LEU A 4 0.33 6.95 -18.94
C LEU A 4 0.53 7.29 -17.45
N GLY A 5 -0.53 7.26 -16.66
CA GLY A 5 -0.47 7.54 -15.23
C GLY A 5 0.45 6.59 -14.48
N THR A 6 0.38 5.29 -14.78
CA THR A 6 1.28 4.29 -14.18
C THR A 6 2.75 4.52 -14.56
N ILE A 7 3.02 4.83 -15.84
CA ILE A 7 4.39 5.12 -16.31
C ILE A 7 4.96 6.35 -15.61
N ILE A 8 4.17 7.43 -15.51
CA ILE A 8 4.58 8.66 -14.81
C ILE A 8 4.84 8.36 -13.33
N ASN A 9 3.98 7.55 -12.68
CA ASN A 9 4.16 7.22 -11.27
C ASN A 9 5.43 6.38 -11.05
N CYS A 10 5.68 5.36 -11.85
CA CYS A 10 6.93 4.60 -11.81
C CYS A 10 8.16 5.50 -12.03
N GLY A 11 8.09 6.44 -12.98
CA GLY A 11 9.14 7.42 -13.24
C GLY A 11 9.38 8.37 -12.06
N SER A 12 8.30 8.81 -11.42
CA SER A 12 8.36 9.68 -10.23
C SER A 12 8.99 8.97 -9.03
N VAL A 13 8.60 7.72 -8.78
CA VAL A 13 9.21 6.89 -7.73
C VAL A 13 10.69 6.65 -8.01
N LEU A 14 11.06 6.36 -9.27
CA LEU A 14 12.45 6.19 -9.67
C LEU A 14 13.29 7.46 -9.42
N ALA A 15 12.78 8.61 -9.85
CA ALA A 15 13.42 9.90 -9.65
C ALA A 15 13.55 10.25 -8.16
N GLY A 16 12.45 10.10 -7.40
CA GLY A 16 12.41 10.33 -5.96
C GLY A 16 13.38 9.44 -5.19
N ALA A 17 13.39 8.14 -5.48
CA ALA A 17 14.32 7.19 -4.86
C ALA A 17 15.79 7.54 -5.18
N SER A 18 16.08 7.99 -6.42
CA SER A 18 17.41 8.44 -6.81
C SER A 18 17.87 9.65 -5.99
N VAL A 19 17.01 10.67 -5.86
CA VAL A 19 17.28 11.83 -5.02
C VAL A 19 17.47 11.42 -3.55
N GLY A 20 16.60 10.57 -3.03
CA GLY A 20 16.71 10.07 -1.64
C GLY A 20 18.02 9.34 -1.38
N MET A 21 18.49 8.52 -2.33
CA MET A 21 19.78 7.84 -2.22
C MET A 21 20.98 8.78 -2.24
N LEU A 22 20.91 9.88 -3.01
CA LEU A 22 21.96 10.90 -2.98
C LEU A 22 22.03 11.57 -1.60
N LEU A 23 20.88 11.84 -0.99
CA LEU A 23 20.80 12.39 0.37
C LEU A 23 21.31 11.39 1.42
N LYS A 24 20.99 10.10 1.29
CA LYS A 24 21.45 9.05 2.22
C LYS A 24 22.97 8.99 2.32
N ASN A 25 23.68 9.11 1.24
CA ASN A 25 25.14 9.00 1.20
C ASN A 25 25.87 10.11 2.01
N GLY A 26 25.15 11.18 2.39
CA GLY A 26 25.67 12.27 3.22
C GLY A 26 25.18 12.26 4.67
N LEU A 27 24.28 11.33 5.04
CA LEU A 27 23.64 11.30 6.35
C LEU A 27 24.41 10.39 7.32
N SER A 28 24.61 10.85 8.57
CA SER A 28 25.07 9.96 9.64
C SER A 28 23.92 9.08 10.15
N LYS A 29 24.24 7.91 10.76
CA LYS A 29 23.25 6.99 11.34
C LYS A 29 22.22 7.67 12.25
N ARG A 30 22.64 8.67 13.01
CA ARG A 30 21.74 9.44 13.90
C ARG A 30 20.65 10.15 13.10
N PHE A 31 20.98 10.73 11.94
CA PHE A 31 19.98 11.39 11.07
C PHE A 31 19.08 10.35 10.42
N GLU A 32 19.63 9.23 9.91
CA GLU A 32 18.85 8.13 9.34
C GLU A 32 17.78 7.62 10.32
N ASP A 33 18.17 7.36 11.59
CA ASP A 33 17.26 6.89 12.62
C ASP A 33 16.14 7.90 12.92
N THR A 34 16.49 9.19 13.01
CA THR A 34 15.50 10.26 13.27
C THR A 34 14.54 10.41 12.10
N ILE A 35 15.05 10.39 10.86
CA ILE A 35 14.23 10.44 9.65
C ILE A 35 13.30 9.23 9.60
N ARG A 36 13.79 8.03 9.85
CA ARG A 36 12.98 6.79 9.87
C ARG A 36 11.85 6.86 10.89
N GLN A 37 12.11 7.36 12.08
CA GLN A 37 11.09 7.59 13.12
C GLN A 37 10.05 8.62 12.66
N GLY A 38 10.49 9.73 12.06
CA GLY A 38 9.62 10.76 11.51
C GLY A 38 8.71 10.21 10.40
N ILE A 39 9.26 9.40 9.50
CA ILE A 39 8.48 8.71 8.45
C ILE A 39 7.48 7.76 9.09
N GLY A 40 7.91 6.96 10.09
CA GLY A 40 7.03 6.06 10.81
C GLY A 40 5.83 6.79 11.41
N LEU A 41 6.05 7.96 12.03
CA LEU A 41 4.97 8.79 12.56
C LEU A 41 4.04 9.32 11.46
N CYS A 42 4.57 9.86 10.36
CA CYS A 42 3.76 10.32 9.24
C CYS A 42 2.90 9.18 8.67
N THR A 43 3.51 8.02 8.43
CA THR A 43 2.81 6.84 7.89
C THR A 43 1.74 6.34 8.87
N MET A 44 2.00 6.44 10.18
CA MET A 44 1.02 6.11 11.23
C MET A 44 -0.23 6.98 11.12
N PHE A 45 -0.08 8.31 11.01
CA PHE A 45 -1.22 9.20 10.87
C PHE A 45 -1.95 9.02 9.54
N ILE A 46 -1.25 8.69 8.45
CA ILE A 46 -1.89 8.33 7.18
C ILE A 46 -2.73 7.07 7.36
N GLY A 47 -2.20 6.03 8.01
CA GLY A 47 -2.93 4.81 8.30
C GLY A 47 -4.15 5.03 9.20
N ILE A 48 -4.00 5.79 10.29
CA ILE A 48 -5.10 6.14 11.20
C ILE A 48 -6.18 6.94 10.42
N GLY A 49 -5.78 7.97 9.70
CA GLY A 49 -6.71 8.82 8.95
C GLY A 49 -7.52 8.02 7.91
N GLY A 50 -6.86 7.15 7.14
CA GLY A 50 -7.53 6.29 6.17
C GLY A 50 -8.45 5.25 6.81
N ALA A 51 -8.05 4.64 7.93
CA ALA A 51 -8.89 3.70 8.66
C ALA A 51 -10.12 4.39 9.25
N LEU A 52 -9.94 5.54 9.90
CA LEU A 52 -11.06 6.31 10.47
C LEU A 52 -12.02 6.81 9.39
N SER A 53 -11.52 7.23 8.24
CA SER A 53 -12.34 7.65 7.10
C SER A 53 -13.25 6.53 6.58
N GLY A 54 -12.84 5.27 6.70
CA GLY A 54 -13.68 4.12 6.32
C GLY A 54 -14.56 3.58 7.44
N LEU A 55 -14.17 3.80 8.72
CA LEU A 55 -14.90 3.30 9.89
C LEU A 55 -15.95 4.26 10.43
N LEU A 56 -15.85 5.56 10.13
CA LEU A 56 -16.70 6.59 10.68
C LEU A 56 -17.66 7.12 9.61
N THR A 57 -18.92 7.32 10.00
CA THR A 57 -19.95 7.95 9.19
C THR A 57 -20.75 8.96 10.01
N LEU A 58 -21.39 9.91 9.35
CA LEU A 58 -22.29 10.86 9.98
C LEU A 58 -23.75 10.43 9.71
N GLU A 59 -24.43 9.94 10.73
CA GLU A 59 -25.85 9.61 10.67
C GLU A 59 -26.65 10.59 11.54
N ASN A 60 -27.57 11.31 10.91
CA ASN A 60 -28.42 12.31 11.59
C ASN A 60 -27.63 13.36 12.41
N GLY A 61 -26.42 13.73 11.94
CA GLY A 61 -25.55 14.69 12.63
C GLY A 61 -24.77 14.10 13.82
N GLN A 62 -24.86 12.80 14.05
CA GLN A 62 -24.07 12.07 15.05
C GLN A 62 -23.02 11.19 14.39
N LEU A 63 -21.87 11.10 15.03
CA LEU A 63 -20.80 10.21 14.59
C LEU A 63 -21.16 8.77 14.91
N SER A 64 -21.23 7.93 13.90
CA SER A 64 -21.50 6.49 13.99
C SER A 64 -20.35 5.68 13.41
N THR A 65 -20.27 4.39 13.73
CA THR A 65 -19.27 3.47 13.15
C THR A 65 -19.90 2.56 12.12
N GLN A 66 -19.19 2.38 11.01
CA GLN A 66 -19.56 1.44 9.94
C GLN A 66 -18.40 0.47 9.65
N HIS A 67 -18.69 -0.63 8.95
CA HIS A 67 -17.69 -1.60 8.49
C HIS A 67 -16.82 -2.25 9.59
N THR A 68 -17.20 -2.12 10.87
CA THR A 68 -16.41 -2.67 11.99
C THR A 68 -16.29 -4.19 11.92
N MET A 69 -17.41 -4.88 11.63
CA MET A 69 -17.42 -6.34 11.52
C MET A 69 -16.64 -6.80 10.28
N LEU A 70 -16.78 -6.08 9.15
CA LEU A 70 -16.01 -6.33 7.93
C LEU A 70 -14.52 -6.24 8.23
N LEU A 71 -14.06 -5.19 8.94
CA LEU A 71 -12.64 -5.02 9.28
C LEU A 71 -12.13 -6.17 10.14
N ILE A 72 -12.89 -6.55 11.20
CA ILE A 72 -12.52 -7.67 12.09
C ILE A 72 -12.37 -8.96 11.30
N LEU A 73 -13.37 -9.31 10.49
CA LEU A 73 -13.36 -10.55 9.71
C LEU A 73 -12.27 -10.53 8.64
N SER A 74 -12.08 -9.38 7.97
CA SER A 74 -11.03 -9.24 6.96
C SER A 74 -9.64 -9.45 7.57
N LEU A 75 -9.35 -8.82 8.70
CA LEU A 75 -8.04 -8.98 9.34
C LEU A 75 -7.85 -10.40 9.89
N ALA A 76 -8.86 -10.99 10.54
CA ALA A 76 -8.75 -12.33 11.12
C ALA A 76 -8.57 -13.41 10.04
N LEU A 77 -9.44 -13.43 9.03
CA LEU A 77 -9.36 -14.40 7.95
C LEU A 77 -8.16 -14.14 7.05
N GLY A 78 -7.84 -12.87 6.79
CA GLY A 78 -6.65 -12.47 6.04
C GLY A 78 -5.36 -12.95 6.69
N ALA A 79 -5.25 -12.79 8.03
CA ALA A 79 -4.14 -13.30 8.81
C ALA A 79 -4.00 -14.82 8.73
N LEU A 80 -5.13 -15.56 8.85
CA LEU A 80 -5.14 -17.02 8.74
C LEU A 80 -4.68 -17.49 7.36
N ILE A 81 -5.21 -16.88 6.30
CA ILE A 81 -4.83 -17.19 4.92
C ILE A 81 -3.35 -16.86 4.68
N GLY A 82 -2.93 -15.67 5.09
CA GLY A 82 -1.56 -15.22 4.88
C GLY A 82 -0.52 -16.02 5.67
N GLU A 83 -0.83 -16.40 6.91
CA GLU A 83 0.04 -17.28 7.70
C GLU A 83 0.09 -18.70 7.11
N ALA A 84 -1.04 -19.24 6.62
CA ALA A 84 -1.08 -20.54 5.95
C ALA A 84 -0.24 -20.54 4.65
N LEU A 85 -0.26 -19.44 3.89
CA LEU A 85 0.52 -19.23 2.68
C LEU A 85 1.95 -18.73 2.95
N ASN A 86 2.24 -18.32 4.19
CA ASN A 86 3.52 -17.74 4.62
C ASN A 86 4.02 -16.61 3.70
N ILE A 87 3.13 -15.66 3.39
CA ILE A 87 3.34 -14.60 2.39
C ILE A 87 4.52 -13.70 2.80
N GLU A 88 4.64 -13.35 4.09
CA GLU A 88 5.76 -12.55 4.61
C GLU A 88 7.10 -13.15 4.18
N LYS A 89 7.28 -14.46 4.41
CA LYS A 89 8.53 -15.15 4.05
C LYS A 89 8.79 -15.11 2.54
N HIS A 90 7.77 -15.31 1.72
CA HIS A 90 7.94 -15.23 0.26
C HIS A 90 8.35 -13.83 -0.21
N LEU A 91 7.80 -12.78 0.43
CA LEU A 91 8.19 -11.40 0.15
C LEU A 91 9.62 -11.11 0.61
N GLU A 92 10.02 -11.61 1.79
CA GLU A 92 11.39 -11.50 2.30
C GLU A 92 12.37 -12.24 1.38
N ASP A 93 12.09 -13.50 1.04
CA ASP A 93 12.91 -14.32 0.15
C ASP A 93 13.06 -13.66 -1.23
N PHE A 94 11.99 -13.09 -1.77
CA PHE A 94 12.04 -12.32 -3.02
C PHE A 94 12.90 -11.06 -2.87
N GLY A 95 12.76 -10.33 -1.77
CA GLY A 95 13.56 -9.15 -1.46
C GLY A 95 15.04 -9.49 -1.34
N ILE A 96 15.38 -10.58 -0.64
CA ILE A 96 16.76 -11.08 -0.50
C ILE A 96 17.32 -11.51 -1.86
N PHE A 97 16.56 -12.26 -2.64
CA PHE A 97 16.95 -12.66 -4.00
C PHE A 97 17.30 -11.43 -4.87
N CYS A 98 16.48 -10.39 -4.82
CA CYS A 98 16.73 -9.16 -5.54
C CYS A 98 17.94 -8.39 -4.98
N GLN A 99 18.11 -8.36 -3.65
CA GLN A 99 19.26 -7.75 -2.98
C GLN A 99 20.58 -8.38 -3.45
N ASP A 100 20.62 -9.71 -3.52
CA ASP A 100 21.79 -10.46 -3.99
C ASP A 100 22.08 -10.19 -5.46
N ARG A 101 21.05 -10.19 -6.31
CA ARG A 101 21.18 -9.89 -7.74
C ARG A 101 21.68 -8.46 -8.01
N LEU A 102 21.23 -7.51 -7.21
CA LEU A 102 21.64 -6.10 -7.31
C LEU A 102 22.95 -5.81 -6.58
N LYS A 103 23.61 -6.82 -6.01
CA LYS A 103 24.86 -6.68 -5.23
C LYS A 103 24.74 -5.61 -4.12
N SER A 104 23.59 -5.55 -3.47
CA SER A 104 23.27 -4.56 -2.43
C SER A 104 23.40 -5.14 -1.01
N GLN A 105 24.26 -6.14 -0.81
CA GLN A 105 24.43 -6.88 0.46
C GLN A 105 24.82 -6.01 1.67
N GLY A 106 25.31 -4.79 1.44
CA GLY A 106 25.62 -3.82 2.51
C GLY A 106 24.42 -2.99 3.00
N ASP A 107 23.24 -3.12 2.40
CA ASP A 107 22.04 -2.36 2.77
C ASP A 107 21.14 -3.19 3.71
N SER A 108 21.33 -2.99 5.02
CA SER A 108 20.61 -3.73 6.07
C SER A 108 19.08 -3.49 6.08
N HIS A 109 18.61 -2.41 5.44
CA HIS A 109 17.20 -2.04 5.37
C HIS A 109 16.56 -2.28 4.00
N PHE A 110 17.25 -2.99 3.10
CA PHE A 110 16.78 -3.20 1.73
C PHE A 110 15.40 -3.84 1.65
N VAL A 111 15.20 -4.97 2.33
CA VAL A 111 13.94 -5.71 2.33
C VAL A 111 12.84 -4.89 3.01
N GLU A 112 13.17 -4.25 4.13
CA GLU A 112 12.24 -3.37 4.84
C GLU A 112 11.79 -2.18 3.97
N GLY A 113 12.71 -1.54 3.26
CA GLY A 113 12.42 -0.45 2.33
C GLY A 113 11.52 -0.90 1.17
N PHE A 114 11.83 -2.05 0.59
CA PHE A 114 11.02 -2.64 -0.46
C PHE A 114 9.58 -2.92 0.00
N VAL A 115 9.42 -3.70 1.07
CA VAL A 115 8.09 -4.13 1.54
C VAL A 115 7.27 -2.94 2.03
N SER A 116 7.83 -2.13 2.93
CA SER A 116 7.11 -1.01 3.55
C SER A 116 6.68 0.04 2.51
N PHE A 117 7.58 0.39 1.58
CA PHE A 117 7.25 1.38 0.57
C PHE A 117 6.28 0.84 -0.47
N SER A 118 6.41 -0.43 -0.89
CA SER A 118 5.46 -1.08 -1.80
C SER A 118 4.04 -1.09 -1.22
N LEU A 119 3.89 -1.43 0.05
CA LEU A 119 2.59 -1.41 0.73
C LEU A 119 2.01 0.01 0.76
N LEU A 120 2.82 1.00 1.13
CA LEU A 120 2.38 2.39 1.21
C LEU A 120 1.84 2.90 -0.14
N ILE A 121 2.56 2.65 -1.24
CA ILE A 121 2.20 3.21 -2.55
C ILE A 121 1.15 2.39 -3.31
N CYS A 122 1.02 1.08 -3.02
CA CYS A 122 0.02 0.23 -3.69
C CYS A 122 -1.33 0.26 -2.98
N ILE A 123 -1.36 0.44 -1.65
CA ILE A 123 -2.60 0.44 -0.87
C ILE A 123 -3.19 1.86 -0.82
N GLY A 124 -4.43 2.01 -1.30
CA GLY A 124 -5.15 3.27 -1.24
C GLY A 124 -6.14 3.47 -2.38
N ALA A 125 -7.23 4.19 -2.11
CA ALA A 125 -8.30 4.44 -3.08
C ALA A 125 -7.77 5.13 -4.35
N MET A 126 -6.82 6.07 -4.23
CA MET A 126 -6.26 6.77 -5.40
C MET A 126 -5.59 5.84 -6.40
N ALA A 127 -4.94 4.76 -5.94
CA ALA A 127 -4.32 3.79 -6.84
C ALA A 127 -5.38 3.02 -7.64
N ILE A 128 -6.47 2.61 -6.98
CA ILE A 128 -7.56 1.86 -7.61
C ILE A 128 -8.36 2.76 -8.56
N VAL A 129 -8.91 3.86 -8.04
CA VAL A 129 -9.76 4.78 -8.81
C VAL A 129 -8.99 5.39 -9.97
N GLY A 130 -7.77 5.86 -9.73
CA GLY A 130 -6.93 6.45 -10.78
C GLY A 130 -6.56 5.47 -11.87
N SER A 131 -6.25 4.21 -11.52
CA SER A 131 -5.98 3.16 -12.52
C SER A 131 -7.22 2.81 -13.35
N LEU A 132 -8.40 2.78 -12.72
CA LEU A 132 -9.65 2.55 -13.42
C LEU A 132 -10.00 3.71 -14.36
N GLN A 133 -9.81 4.97 -13.93
CA GLN A 133 -10.03 6.15 -14.78
C GLN A 133 -9.08 6.17 -15.98
N ASP A 134 -7.77 5.95 -15.75
CA ASP A 134 -6.77 5.89 -16.82
C ASP A 134 -7.11 4.76 -17.81
N GLY A 135 -7.52 3.58 -17.32
CA GLY A 135 -7.88 2.44 -18.18
C GLY A 135 -9.18 2.59 -18.98
N LEU A 136 -10.16 3.31 -18.44
CA LEU A 136 -11.49 3.47 -19.07
C LEU A 136 -11.56 4.67 -20.00
N SER A 137 -11.00 5.80 -19.59
CA SER A 137 -11.12 7.09 -20.30
C SER A 137 -9.80 7.65 -20.79
N GLY A 138 -8.66 7.07 -20.39
CA GLY A 138 -7.34 7.63 -20.65
C GLY A 138 -7.04 8.88 -19.80
N ASP A 139 -7.87 9.18 -18.79
CA ASP A 139 -7.65 10.27 -17.86
C ASP A 139 -6.68 9.84 -16.74
N ALA A 140 -5.44 10.29 -16.86
CA ALA A 140 -4.37 9.99 -15.92
C ALA A 140 -4.24 11.02 -14.78
N SER A 141 -5.12 12.02 -14.70
CA SER A 141 -4.98 13.17 -13.79
C SER A 141 -4.82 12.73 -12.33
N LEU A 142 -5.61 11.77 -11.86
CA LEU A 142 -5.54 11.26 -10.48
C LEU A 142 -4.24 10.50 -10.21
N LEU A 143 -3.76 9.70 -11.17
CA LEU A 143 -2.47 9.00 -11.05
C LEU A 143 -1.28 9.95 -11.14
N ILE A 144 -1.37 11.05 -11.88
CA ILE A 144 -0.34 12.10 -11.93
C ILE A 144 -0.24 12.82 -10.58
N ALA A 145 -1.39 13.17 -9.98
CA ALA A 145 -1.40 13.73 -8.63
C ALA A 145 -0.79 12.76 -7.61
N LYS A 146 -1.15 11.48 -7.70
CA LYS A 146 -0.56 10.42 -6.89
C LYS A 146 0.95 10.27 -7.12
N ALA A 147 1.42 10.35 -8.37
CA ALA A 147 2.83 10.24 -8.72
C ALA A 147 3.69 11.32 -8.03
N ILE A 148 3.16 12.52 -7.86
CA ILE A 148 3.86 13.58 -7.10
C ILE A 148 4.01 13.17 -5.63
N ILE A 149 2.93 12.66 -5.02
CA ILE A 149 2.93 12.22 -3.63
C ILE A 149 3.90 11.04 -3.44
N ASP A 150 3.80 10.03 -4.29
CA ASP A 150 4.64 8.83 -4.24
C ASP A 150 6.12 9.18 -4.48
N GLY A 151 6.41 10.11 -5.39
CA GLY A 151 7.77 10.59 -5.66
C GLY A 151 8.39 11.29 -4.46
N ILE A 152 7.65 12.16 -3.79
CA ILE A 152 8.11 12.83 -2.55
C ILE A 152 8.33 11.77 -1.46
N ALA A 153 7.38 10.85 -1.27
CA ALA A 153 7.53 9.76 -0.33
C ALA A 153 8.75 8.89 -0.66
N ALA A 154 9.02 8.61 -1.93
CA ALA A 154 10.19 7.85 -2.38
C ALA A 154 11.51 8.52 -1.98
N VAL A 155 11.60 9.87 -2.07
CA VAL A 155 12.79 10.61 -1.58
C VAL A 155 13.04 10.29 -0.12
N VAL A 156 12.01 10.43 0.71
CA VAL A 156 12.11 10.29 2.16
C VAL A 156 12.39 8.84 2.57
N PHE A 157 11.69 7.88 1.96
CA PHE A 157 11.89 6.45 2.22
C PHE A 157 13.27 5.97 1.74
N ALA A 158 13.74 6.38 0.56
CA ALA A 158 15.04 5.97 0.05
C ALA A 158 16.21 6.59 0.86
N ALA A 159 16.06 7.82 1.33
CA ALA A 159 17.04 8.44 2.23
C ALA A 159 17.17 7.66 3.56
N SER A 160 16.10 7.05 4.06
CA SER A 160 16.08 6.30 5.31
C SER A 160 16.34 4.80 5.12
N LEU A 161 15.62 4.14 4.21
CA LEU A 161 15.59 2.68 4.06
C LEU A 161 16.45 2.17 2.87
N GLY A 162 17.01 3.08 2.08
CA GLY A 162 17.99 2.75 1.06
C GLY A 162 17.45 2.20 -0.25
N LYS A 163 18.25 1.35 -0.89
CA LYS A 163 18.03 0.90 -2.28
C LYS A 163 16.79 0.04 -2.47
N GLY A 164 16.26 -0.58 -1.42
CA GLY A 164 15.06 -1.41 -1.51
C GLY A 164 13.84 -0.67 -2.07
N VAL A 165 13.77 0.65 -1.86
CA VAL A 165 12.69 1.50 -2.38
C VAL A 165 12.61 1.46 -3.93
N PHE A 166 13.73 1.33 -4.64
CA PHE A 166 13.70 1.18 -6.10
C PHE A 166 12.93 -0.05 -6.56
N LEU A 167 13.03 -1.15 -5.81
CA LEU A 167 12.37 -2.40 -6.16
C LEU A 167 10.84 -2.27 -6.12
N SER A 168 10.31 -1.32 -5.34
CA SER A 168 8.87 -1.07 -5.24
C SER A 168 8.21 -0.61 -6.54
N ILE A 169 9.01 -0.21 -7.54
CA ILE A 169 8.51 0.09 -8.89
C ILE A 169 7.88 -1.16 -9.54
N LEU A 170 8.38 -2.37 -9.22
CA LEU A 170 7.85 -3.61 -9.78
C LEU A 170 6.41 -3.88 -9.31
N PRO A 171 6.11 -3.99 -7.99
CA PRO A 171 4.73 -4.17 -7.53
C PRO A 171 3.84 -2.97 -7.90
N LEU A 172 4.35 -1.74 -7.90
CA LEU A 172 3.60 -0.58 -8.35
C LEU A 172 3.16 -0.71 -9.82
N GLY A 173 4.10 -1.01 -10.71
CA GLY A 173 3.83 -1.17 -12.14
C GLY A 173 2.87 -2.33 -12.43
N VAL A 174 3.05 -3.48 -11.76
CA VAL A 174 2.19 -4.65 -11.90
C VAL A 174 0.78 -4.35 -11.37
N TYR A 175 0.67 -3.75 -10.19
CA TYR A 175 -0.61 -3.46 -9.55
C TYR A 175 -1.41 -2.38 -10.32
N GLN A 176 -0.84 -1.18 -10.50
CA GLN A 176 -1.52 -0.10 -11.22
C GLN A 176 -1.70 -0.43 -12.70
N GLY A 177 -0.67 -0.95 -13.36
CA GLY A 177 -0.74 -1.36 -14.75
C GLY A 177 -1.76 -2.48 -14.98
N GLY A 178 -1.80 -3.47 -14.07
CA GLY A 178 -2.80 -4.54 -14.09
C GLY A 178 -4.22 -4.00 -13.95
N LEU A 179 -4.47 -3.13 -12.96
CA LEU A 179 -5.77 -2.47 -12.79
C LEU A 179 -6.17 -1.64 -14.02
N THR A 180 -5.23 -0.89 -14.59
CA THR A 180 -5.47 -0.05 -15.78
C THR A 180 -5.83 -0.91 -17.00
N LEU A 181 -5.09 -1.99 -17.25
CA LEU A 181 -5.34 -2.89 -18.38
C LEU A 181 -6.64 -3.69 -18.22
N LEU A 182 -6.96 -4.09 -17.00
CA LEU A 182 -8.15 -4.86 -16.67
C LEU A 182 -9.35 -3.98 -16.30
N ALA A 183 -9.24 -2.64 -16.41
CA ALA A 183 -10.24 -1.69 -15.94
C ALA A 183 -11.66 -1.98 -16.46
N ARG A 184 -11.80 -2.34 -17.75
CA ARG A 184 -13.10 -2.67 -18.37
C ARG A 184 -13.77 -3.89 -17.74
N PHE A 185 -12.98 -4.86 -17.28
CA PHE A 185 -13.49 -6.09 -16.66
C PHE A 185 -13.76 -5.89 -15.17
N ILE A 186 -12.94 -5.07 -14.51
CA ILE A 186 -12.98 -4.88 -13.06
C ILE A 186 -14.04 -3.83 -12.65
N ARG A 187 -14.23 -2.77 -13.45
CA ARG A 187 -15.11 -1.62 -13.12
C ARG A 187 -16.53 -2.01 -12.71
N PRO A 188 -17.23 -2.97 -13.37
CA PRO A 188 -18.58 -3.35 -12.96
C PRO A 188 -18.68 -3.92 -11.53
N TRP A 189 -17.57 -4.37 -10.96
CA TRP A 189 -17.49 -4.98 -9.64
C TRP A 189 -16.97 -4.04 -8.57
N MET A 190 -16.25 -2.97 -8.99
CA MET A 190 -15.63 -1.98 -8.08
C MET A 190 -16.61 -0.83 -7.83
N THR A 191 -17.47 -1.00 -6.82
CA THR A 191 -18.30 0.09 -6.31
C THR A 191 -17.46 1.03 -5.44
N ASP A 192 -17.91 2.28 -5.29
CA ASP A 192 -17.21 3.26 -4.45
C ASP A 192 -17.15 2.79 -2.99
N GLU A 193 -18.20 2.11 -2.53
CA GLU A 193 -18.25 1.49 -1.21
C GLU A 193 -17.22 0.38 -1.04
N LEU A 194 -17.11 -0.54 -2.02
CA LEU A 194 -16.11 -1.61 -1.99
C LEU A 194 -14.68 -1.04 -1.97
N ILE A 195 -14.43 0.01 -2.75
CA ILE A 195 -13.13 0.71 -2.75
C ILE A 195 -12.85 1.33 -1.38
N ALA A 196 -13.86 1.94 -0.74
CA ALA A 196 -13.73 2.51 0.60
C ALA A 196 -13.44 1.43 1.65
N GLN A 197 -14.12 0.28 1.58
CA GLN A 197 -13.90 -0.87 2.46
C GLN A 197 -12.48 -1.44 2.30
N MET A 198 -12.01 -1.65 1.06
CA MET A 198 -10.64 -2.09 0.79
C MET A 198 -9.60 -1.08 1.28
N SER A 199 -9.86 0.22 1.08
CA SER A 199 -8.98 1.28 1.58
C SER A 199 -8.94 1.34 3.10
N CYS A 200 -10.06 1.10 3.78
CA CYS A 200 -10.13 1.03 5.24
C CYS A 200 -9.23 -0.08 5.77
N VAL A 201 -9.40 -1.31 5.28
CA VAL A 201 -8.57 -2.47 5.67
C VAL A 201 -7.10 -2.21 5.34
N GLY A 202 -6.82 -1.72 4.14
CA GLY A 202 -5.46 -1.40 3.71
C GLY A 202 -4.78 -0.33 4.57
N SER A 203 -5.54 0.66 5.03
CA SER A 203 -5.04 1.72 5.92
C SER A 203 -4.62 1.18 7.29
N VAL A 204 -5.27 0.13 7.80
CA VAL A 204 -4.83 -0.58 9.01
C VAL A 204 -3.50 -1.30 8.76
N LEU A 205 -3.28 -1.85 7.57
CA LEU A 205 -1.98 -2.43 7.20
C LEU A 205 -0.88 -1.36 7.12
N ILE A 206 -1.19 -0.17 6.58
CA ILE A 206 -0.25 0.98 6.57
C ILE A 206 0.11 1.38 7.99
N PHE A 207 -0.86 1.41 8.91
CA PHE A 207 -0.60 1.64 10.32
C PHE A 207 0.32 0.56 10.92
N ALA A 208 0.10 -0.72 10.61
CA ALA A 208 0.98 -1.81 11.05
C ALA A 208 2.42 -1.69 10.50
N VAL A 209 2.58 -1.29 9.22
CA VAL A 209 3.90 -0.96 8.63
C VAL A 209 4.60 0.15 9.42
N SER A 210 3.87 1.20 9.80
CA SER A 210 4.44 2.32 10.56
C SER A 210 4.93 1.89 11.95
N LEU A 211 4.20 0.99 12.59
CA LEU A 211 4.65 0.39 13.86
C LEU A 211 5.96 -0.37 13.68
N ASN A 212 6.13 -1.10 12.58
CA ASN A 212 7.37 -1.83 12.28
C ASN A 212 8.58 -0.90 12.06
N MET A 213 8.34 0.35 11.62
CA MET A 213 9.42 1.35 11.47
C MET A 213 9.90 1.91 12.82
N ILE A 214 9.04 1.88 13.84
CA ILE A 214 9.32 2.49 15.16
C ILE A 214 9.69 1.42 16.19
N ARG A 215 9.07 0.23 16.12
CA ARG A 215 9.25 -0.86 17.09
C ARG A 215 10.33 -1.84 16.64
N LYS A 216 10.89 -2.56 17.63
CA LYS A 216 11.84 -3.66 17.39
C LYS A 216 11.11 -4.96 17.01
N ASP A 217 9.98 -5.23 17.69
CA ASP A 217 9.16 -6.41 17.41
C ASP A 217 8.28 -6.13 16.19
N LYS A 218 8.45 -6.93 15.14
CA LYS A 218 7.78 -6.71 13.85
C LYS A 218 6.46 -7.47 13.77
N ILE A 219 5.43 -6.79 13.28
CA ILE A 219 4.17 -7.40 12.82
C ILE A 219 4.42 -7.96 11.43
N LYS A 220 4.01 -9.19 11.17
CA LYS A 220 4.10 -9.82 9.84
C LYS A 220 3.03 -9.24 8.90
N VAL A 221 3.26 -8.02 8.41
CA VAL A 221 2.26 -7.29 7.60
C VAL A 221 2.02 -7.98 6.26
N GLY A 222 3.01 -8.66 5.70
CA GLY A 222 2.85 -9.46 4.48
C GLY A 222 1.81 -10.57 4.65
N ASN A 223 1.72 -11.20 5.83
CA ASN A 223 0.71 -12.19 6.12
C ASN A 223 -0.69 -11.58 6.35
N LEU A 224 -0.80 -10.25 6.49
CA LEU A 224 -2.09 -9.55 6.54
C LEU A 224 -2.57 -9.09 5.15
N LEU A 225 -1.74 -9.16 4.10
CA LEU A 225 -2.11 -8.69 2.76
C LEU A 225 -3.41 -9.27 2.19
N PRO A 226 -3.74 -10.57 2.39
CA PRO A 226 -5.00 -11.10 1.90
C PRO A 226 -6.23 -10.39 2.46
N ALA A 227 -6.11 -9.75 3.65
CA ALA A 227 -7.22 -9.00 4.26
C ALA A 227 -7.76 -7.90 3.36
N VAL A 228 -6.90 -7.23 2.58
CA VAL A 228 -7.30 -6.13 1.67
C VAL A 228 -8.26 -6.60 0.59
N PHE A 229 -8.20 -7.88 0.21
CA PHE A 229 -9.03 -8.45 -0.84
C PHE A 229 -10.30 -9.12 -0.33
N LEU A 230 -10.43 -9.35 0.99
CA LEU A 230 -11.61 -9.99 1.58
C LEU A 230 -12.90 -9.19 1.42
N PRO A 231 -12.92 -7.83 1.44
CA PRO A 231 -14.13 -7.09 1.09
C PRO A 231 -14.69 -7.47 -0.27
N VAL A 232 -13.83 -7.73 -1.28
CA VAL A 232 -14.28 -8.21 -2.60
C VAL A 232 -14.93 -9.58 -2.49
N VAL A 233 -14.35 -10.49 -1.70
CA VAL A 233 -14.92 -11.82 -1.47
C VAL A 233 -16.28 -11.72 -0.77
N PHE A 234 -16.40 -10.89 0.26
CA PHE A 234 -17.67 -10.68 0.98
C PHE A 234 -18.71 -10.04 0.05
N TYR A 235 -18.35 -9.06 -0.76
CA TYR A 235 -19.24 -8.47 -1.76
C TYR A 235 -19.73 -9.51 -2.78
N LEU A 236 -18.89 -10.42 -3.24
CA LEU A 236 -19.31 -11.50 -4.13
C LEU A 236 -20.22 -12.51 -3.42
N LEU A 237 -19.91 -12.85 -2.16
CA LEU A 237 -20.72 -13.76 -1.35
C LEU A 237 -22.07 -13.16 -0.99
N SER A 238 -22.19 -11.84 -0.81
CA SER A 238 -23.45 -11.17 -0.48
C SER A 238 -24.53 -11.37 -1.57
N ARG A 239 -24.11 -11.61 -2.82
CA ARG A 239 -25.03 -11.93 -3.92
C ARG A 239 -25.72 -13.28 -3.75
N PHE A 240 -25.10 -14.21 -3.03
CA PHE A 240 -25.62 -15.57 -2.81
C PHE A 240 -26.14 -15.75 -1.39
N PHE A 241 -25.61 -15.04 -0.42
CA PHE A 241 -25.92 -15.16 0.99
C PHE A 241 -26.21 -13.78 1.59
N PRO A 242 -27.48 -13.45 1.94
CA PRO A 242 -27.86 -12.13 2.47
C PRO A 242 -27.13 -11.72 3.76
N VAL A 243 -26.64 -12.69 4.54
CA VAL A 243 -25.88 -12.43 5.78
C VAL A 243 -24.61 -11.58 5.53
N PHE A 244 -24.00 -11.70 4.34
CA PHE A 244 -22.83 -10.89 3.99
C PHE A 244 -23.20 -9.49 3.47
N ALA A 245 -24.46 -9.19 3.24
CA ALA A 245 -24.90 -7.86 2.80
C ALA A 245 -24.93 -6.83 3.96
N THR A 246 -24.81 -7.30 5.21
CA THR A 246 -24.79 -6.45 6.41
C THR A 246 -23.39 -6.19 6.96
N LEU A 247 -22.35 -6.66 6.27
CA LEU A 247 -20.95 -6.41 6.57
C LEU A 247 -20.47 -5.13 5.93
#